data_dca0731193aa07c8f9c1f1558c4db799
#
_entry.id   dca0731193aa07c8f9c1f1558c4db799
#
_cell.length_a   1.000
_cell.length_b   1.000
_cell.length_c   1.000
_cell.angle_alpha   90.00
_cell.angle_beta   90.00
_cell.angle_gamma   90.00
#
_symmetry.space_group_name_H-M   'P 1'
#
loop_
_entity.id
_entity.type
_entity.pdbx_description
1 polymer ?
#
loop_
_entity_poly.entity_id
_entity_poly.type
_entity_poly.pdbx_seq_one_letter_code
_entity_poly.pdbx_strand_id
1 'polypeptide(L)' 'MAKGKYEQWLTTEGLLQLEAWARDGLTDEQIAHNMGIGTTTFYRWKNNYREIRESLKKGKEVVDI' A
#
# COMPACT_ATOMS: atom_id res chain seq x y z
N MET A 1 13.17 -6.98 -13.79
CA MET A 1 12.64 -6.62 -13.57
C MET A 1 11.65 -6.77 -12.77
N ALA A 2 11.53 -6.42 -12.22
CA ALA A 2 10.77 -6.57 -11.30
C ALA A 2 9.50 -6.41 -11.52
N LYS A 3 8.83 -6.64 -11.70
CA LYS A 3 7.67 -6.59 -11.99
C LYS A 3 6.88 -6.44 -10.89
N GLY A 4 6.71 -5.70 -10.16
CA GLY A 4 5.72 -5.57 -9.29
C GLY A 4 5.46 -6.67 -8.47
N LYS A 5 6.31 -7.18 -7.81
CA LYS A 5 6.02 -8.28 -7.09
C LYS A 5 5.27 -7.96 -5.91
N TYR A 6 4.09 -8.47 -5.75
CA TYR A 6 3.27 -8.24 -4.58
C TYR A 6 3.91 -8.83 -3.33
N GLU A 7 4.73 -9.83 -3.51
CA GLU A 7 5.33 -10.50 -2.35
C GLU A 7 6.14 -9.57 -1.47
N GLN A 8 6.85 -8.63 -2.06
CA GLN A 8 7.64 -7.75 -1.24
C GLN A 8 6.78 -6.82 -0.41
N TRP A 9 5.53 -6.63 -0.82
CA TRP A 9 4.64 -5.76 -0.07
C TRP A 9 3.84 -6.50 0.98
N LEU A 10 3.95 -7.83 1.00
CA LEU A 10 3.31 -8.62 2.02
C LEU A 10 4.26 -8.95 3.17
N THR A 11 5.49 -8.45 3.09
CA THR A 11 6.43 -8.64 4.19
C THR A 11 6.16 -7.57 5.24
N THR A 12 6.69 -7.77 6.43
CA THR A 12 6.54 -6.79 7.49
C THR A 12 7.03 -5.43 7.06
N GLU A 13 8.19 -5.38 6.41
CA GLU A 13 8.74 -4.11 5.97
C GLU A 13 7.87 -3.46 4.90
N GLY A 14 7.39 -4.25 3.96
CA GLY A 14 6.54 -3.71 2.92
C GLY A 14 5.25 -3.15 3.47
N LEU A 15 4.65 -3.88 4.40
CA LEU A 15 3.39 -3.43 4.98
C LEU A 15 3.57 -2.17 5.81
N LEU A 16 4.68 -2.08 6.52
CA LEU A 16 4.97 -0.87 7.29
C LEU A 16 5.19 0.32 6.36
N GLN A 17 5.80 0.08 5.21
CA GLN A 17 6.02 1.15 4.24
C GLN A 17 4.67 1.66 3.71
N LEU A 18 3.75 0.76 3.42
CA LEU A 18 2.44 1.16 2.95
C LEU A 18 1.70 1.96 4.02
N GLU A 19 1.81 1.52 5.25
CA GLU A 19 1.19 2.20 6.36
C GLU A 19 1.77 3.61 6.51
N ALA A 20 3.07 3.74 6.37
CA ALA A 20 3.73 5.03 6.50
C ALA A 20 3.28 5.99 5.40
N TRP A 21 3.17 5.49 4.16
CA TRP A 21 2.71 6.34 3.08
C TRP A 21 1.28 6.81 3.32
N ALA A 22 0.43 5.91 3.78
CA ALA A 22 -0.96 6.28 4.07
C ALA A 22 -1.01 7.31 5.20
N ARG A 23 -0.14 7.14 6.19
CA ARG A 23 -0.11 8.06 7.31
C ARG A 23 0.35 9.45 6.84
N ASP A 24 1.21 9.49 5.84
CA ASP A 24 1.69 10.74 5.32
C ASP A 24 0.66 11.44 4.44
N GLY A 25 -0.46 10.81 4.22
CA GLY A 25 -1.51 11.44 3.44
C GLY A 25 -1.46 11.21 1.95
N LEU A 26 -0.65 10.27 1.49
CA LEU A 26 -0.60 9.99 0.07
C LEU A 26 -1.90 9.38 -0.39
N THR A 27 -2.28 9.72 -1.62
CA THR A 27 -3.49 9.14 -2.20
C THR A 27 -3.15 7.74 -2.71
N ASP A 28 -4.17 6.98 -3.04
CA ASP A 28 -3.97 5.64 -3.58
C ASP A 28 -3.12 5.69 -4.84
N GLU A 29 -3.34 6.69 -5.69
CA GLU A 29 -2.57 6.81 -6.91
C GLU A 29 -1.09 7.08 -6.61
N GLN A 30 -0.83 7.91 -5.62
CA GLN A 30 0.55 8.21 -5.26
C GLN A 30 1.23 7.00 -4.68
N ILE A 31 0.53 6.24 -3.87
CA ILE A 31 1.09 5.03 -3.29
C ILE A 31 1.38 4.01 -4.38
N ALA A 32 0.44 3.83 -5.32
CA ALA A 32 0.66 2.90 -6.42
C ALA A 32 1.88 3.32 -7.24
N HIS A 33 2.02 4.61 -7.47
CA HIS A 33 3.16 5.11 -8.22
C HIS A 33 4.46 4.79 -7.48
N ASN A 34 4.48 4.98 -6.17
CA ASN A 34 5.67 4.68 -5.40
C ASN A 34 5.98 3.19 -5.40
N MET A 35 4.97 2.36 -5.51
CA MET A 35 5.18 0.92 -5.58
C MET A 35 5.63 0.48 -6.96
N GLY A 36 5.51 1.37 -7.95
CA GLY A 36 5.90 1.02 -9.30
C GLY A 36 4.83 0.25 -10.06
N ILE A 37 3.58 0.40 -9.70
CA ILE A 37 2.51 -0.32 -10.35
C ILE A 37 1.41 0.66 -10.74
N GLY A 38 0.52 0.21 -11.60
CA GLY A 38 -0.60 1.05 -11.99
C GLY A 38 -1.70 0.99 -10.95
N THR A 39 -2.62 1.93 -11.00
CA THR A 39 -3.71 1.97 -10.02
C THR A 39 -4.62 0.76 -10.14
N THR A 40 -4.81 0.25 -11.34
CA THR A 40 -5.64 -0.93 -11.52
C THR A 40 -5.05 -2.12 -10.76
N THR A 41 -3.74 -2.32 -10.89
CA THR A 41 -3.06 -3.37 -10.17
C THR A 41 -3.11 -3.13 -8.68
N PHE A 42 -2.95 -1.88 -8.29
CA PHE A 42 -3.00 -1.51 -6.88
C PHE A 42 -4.35 -1.90 -6.26
N TYR A 43 -5.44 -1.59 -6.93
CA TYR A 43 -6.75 -1.92 -6.39
C TYR A 43 -6.99 -3.43 -6.38
N ARG A 44 -6.44 -4.12 -7.38
CA ARG A 44 -6.57 -5.56 -7.42
C ARG A 44 -5.87 -6.18 -6.21
N TRP A 45 -4.66 -5.72 -5.92
CA TRP A 45 -3.91 -6.23 -4.78
C TRP A 45 -4.62 -5.87 -3.47
N LYS A 46 -5.16 -4.68 -3.41
CA LYS A 46 -5.84 -4.22 -2.22
C LYS A 46 -7.05 -5.10 -1.94
N ASN A 47 -7.73 -5.55 -2.97
CA ASN A 47 -8.87 -6.42 -2.78
C ASN A 47 -8.47 -7.87 -2.50
N ASN A 48 -7.38 -8.32 -3.11
CA ASN A 48 -6.97 -9.71 -2.95
C ASN A 48 -6.17 -9.98 -1.70
N TYR A 49 -5.45 -8.99 -1.20
CA TYR A 49 -4.60 -9.20 -0.05
C TYR A 49 -5.05 -8.32 1.10
N ARG A 50 -5.66 -8.96 2.08
CA ARG A 50 -6.16 -8.22 3.22
C ARG A 50 -5.07 -7.44 3.93
N GLU A 51 -3.88 -8.00 4.02
CA GLU A 51 -2.78 -7.34 4.72
C GLU A 51 -2.49 -5.96 4.14
N ILE A 52 -2.54 -5.85 2.82
CA ILE A 52 -2.28 -4.58 2.17
C ILE A 52 -3.39 -3.60 2.51
N ARG A 53 -4.63 -4.04 2.45
CA ARG A 53 -5.75 -3.18 2.76
C ARG A 53 -5.72 -2.72 4.21
N GLU A 54 -5.38 -3.64 5.11
CA GLU A 54 -5.35 -3.30 6.53
C GLU A 54 -4.23 -2.30 6.84
N SER A 55 -3.08 -2.45 6.20
CA SER A 55 -1.99 -1.52 6.43
C SER A 55 -2.34 -0.11 5.97
N LEU A 56 -2.99 -0.01 4.82
CA LEU A 56 -3.38 1.29 4.31
C LEU A 56 -4.43 1.94 5.21
N LYS A 57 -5.37 1.14 5.66
CA LYS A 57 -6.41 1.66 6.52
C LYS A 57 -5.84 2.11 7.85
N LYS A 58 -4.92 1.32 8.39
CA LYS A 58 -4.32 1.65 9.67
C LYS A 58 -3.55 2.94 9.59
N GLY A 59 -2.84 3.17 8.50
CA GLY A 59 -2.10 4.41 8.34
C GLY A 59 -3.02 5.61 8.32
N LYS A 60 -4.17 5.47 7.65
CA LYS A 60 -5.09 6.58 7.56
C LYS A 60 -5.77 6.87 8.89
N GLU A 61 -5.98 5.83 9.68
CA GLU A 61 -6.65 6.02 10.93
C GLU A 61 -5.82 6.80 11.93
N VAL A 62 -4.55 6.72 11.80
CA VAL A 62 -3.70 7.36 12.76
C VAL A 62 -3.74 8.87 12.65
N VAL A 63 -4.18 9.34 11.58
CA VAL A 63 -4.16 10.71 11.37
C VAL A 63 -5.02 11.50 12.22
N ASP A 64 -6.01 11.00 12.75
CA ASP A 64 -6.87 11.74 13.31
C ASP A 64 -6.64 12.12 14.62
N ILE A 65 -6.50 13.01 15.09
CA ILE A 65 -6.40 13.33 16.41
C ILE A 65 -6.91 14.59 16.62
#